data_11d083270feb4c46fc4136abc4256076
#
_entry.id   11d083270feb4c46fc4136abc4256076
#
_cell.length_a   1.000
_cell.length_b   1.000
_cell.length_c   1.000
_cell.angle_alpha   90.00
_cell.angle_beta   90.00
_cell.angle_gamma   90.00
#
_symmetry.space_group_name_H-M   'P 1'
#
loop_
_entity.id
_entity.type
_entity.pdbx_description
1 polymer ?
#
loop_
_entity_poly.entity_id
_entity_poly.type
_entity_poly.pdbx_seq_one_letter_code
_entity_poly.pdbx_strand_id
1 'polypeptide(L)'
;MIASESTTHVEQYQDIFKRLAGAINEHLELKQDLDESKVRGIVDEAVAAARLPRPVEVHMPDGTVNTLSERTHRQFEQVLSLIGEGHSNIMLVGPAGTGKTTLVKHAAKALGRSFAFISLSAGVTETHIFGRMLPQSDGTWAYVESPFIRIYRNGGVFLFDEVDAADGNVMVSINAALANGVLCNPVNGEVIERHADCVIVAAANTYGRGGDMVYVGRNALDGATLDRFVLSKINVGYDTDLEADMATAVGSKGQALVDWVNRLRDRIADNRLRRIASTRLVEQGVKALSAGRTLEDVKSRFFQDWSADEKSKVGEEA
;
A
#
# COMPACT_ATOMS: atom_id res chain seq x y z
N MET A 1 13.28 16.85 -13.70
CA MET A 1 11.85 17.21 -13.71
C MET A 1 11.24 16.71 -12.37
N ILE A 2 11.64 17.35 -11.24
CA ILE A 2 11.27 16.97 -9.85
C ILE A 2 10.75 18.21 -9.09
N ALA A 3 10.11 19.15 -9.78
CA ALA A 3 9.70 20.42 -9.16
C ALA A 3 8.18 20.65 -9.08
N SER A 4 7.31 19.65 -9.35
CA SER A 4 5.87 19.86 -9.40
C SER A 4 5.06 19.31 -8.22
N GLU A 5 5.61 18.46 -7.36
CA GLU A 5 4.88 17.90 -6.22
C GLU A 5 4.89 18.80 -4.97
N SER A 6 5.91 19.65 -4.81
CA SER A 6 5.98 20.56 -3.66
C SER A 6 5.06 21.77 -3.77
N THR A 7 4.72 22.20 -4.99
CA THR A 7 3.89 23.40 -5.22
C THR A 7 2.42 23.17 -4.87
N THR A 8 1.90 21.97 -5.15
CA THR A 8 0.49 21.62 -4.86
C THR A 8 0.20 21.55 -3.37
N HIS A 9 1.15 21.09 -2.55
CA HIS A 9 1.02 21.08 -1.10
C HIS A 9 1.06 22.48 -0.51
N VAL A 10 1.94 23.35 -1.02
CA VAL A 10 2.03 24.76 -0.55
C VAL A 10 0.74 25.53 -0.85
N GLU A 11 0.14 25.34 -2.01
CA GLU A 11 -1.14 25.96 -2.37
C GLU A 11 -2.31 25.45 -1.51
N GLN A 12 -2.35 24.17 -1.18
CA GLN A 12 -3.34 23.60 -0.25
C GLN A 12 -3.19 24.20 1.16
N TYR A 13 -1.98 24.32 1.67
CA TYR A 13 -1.75 24.96 2.96
C TYR A 13 -2.14 26.44 2.95
N GLN A 14 -1.90 27.16 1.85
CA GLN A 14 -2.32 28.56 1.72
C GLN A 14 -3.85 28.75 1.71
N ASP A 15 -4.60 27.84 1.07
CA ASP A 15 -6.06 27.89 1.08
C ASP A 15 -6.64 27.58 2.46
N ILE A 16 -6.05 26.63 3.18
CA ILE A 16 -6.41 26.29 4.56
C ILE A 16 -6.11 27.46 5.51
N PHE A 17 -4.94 28.07 5.38
CA PHE A 17 -4.61 29.25 6.17
C PHE A 17 -5.55 30.41 5.90
N LYS A 18 -5.98 30.63 4.64
CA LYS A 18 -6.97 31.65 4.30
C LYS A 18 -8.34 31.34 4.93
N ARG A 19 -8.79 30.10 4.92
CA ARG A 19 -10.08 29.69 5.54
C ARG A 19 -10.01 29.80 7.07
N LEU A 20 -8.91 29.39 7.68
CA LEU A 20 -8.68 29.56 9.12
C LEU A 20 -8.62 31.05 9.51
N ALA A 21 -7.89 31.87 8.75
CA ALA A 21 -7.81 33.28 8.97
C ALA A 21 -9.18 33.95 8.78
N GLY A 22 -9.99 33.53 7.80
CA GLY A 22 -11.37 33.98 7.60
C GLY A 22 -12.27 33.65 8.78
N ALA A 23 -12.26 32.38 9.23
CA ALA A 23 -13.06 31.94 10.38
C ALA A 23 -12.63 32.62 11.70
N ILE A 24 -11.33 32.84 11.90
CA ILE A 24 -10.79 33.55 13.05
C ILE A 24 -11.20 35.02 13.01
N ASN A 25 -11.11 35.69 11.84
CA ASN A 25 -11.53 37.07 11.70
C ASN A 25 -13.04 37.25 11.87
N GLU A 26 -13.86 36.35 11.34
CA GLU A 26 -15.32 36.34 11.54
C GLU A 26 -15.70 36.20 13.03
N HIS A 27 -14.94 35.41 13.80
CA HIS A 27 -15.12 35.27 15.24
C HIS A 27 -14.57 36.45 16.04
N LEU A 28 -13.48 37.09 15.58
CA LEU A 28 -12.91 38.28 16.20
C LEU A 28 -13.82 39.51 16.03
N GLU A 29 -14.56 39.61 14.94
CA GLU A 29 -15.58 40.68 14.74
C GLU A 29 -16.83 40.47 15.65
N LEU A 30 -17.07 39.23 16.15
CA LEU A 30 -18.24 38.87 16.96
C LEU A 30 -18.05 39.03 18.49
N LYS A 31 -16.92 39.57 18.98
CA LYS A 31 -16.63 39.96 20.39
C LYS A 31 -16.17 38.93 21.41
N GLN A 32 -15.15 39.37 22.14
CA GLN A 32 -14.89 39.30 23.58
C GLN A 32 -14.87 37.88 24.20
N ASP A 33 -13.75 37.60 24.84
CA ASP A 33 -13.39 36.38 25.58
C ASP A 33 -13.24 35.14 24.69
N LEU A 34 -12.16 35.12 23.90
CA LEU A 34 -11.69 33.90 23.27
C LEU A 34 -11.20 32.94 24.36
N ASP A 35 -12.11 32.11 24.87
CA ASP A 35 -11.78 30.96 25.67
C ASP A 35 -10.90 30.01 24.81
N GLU A 36 -9.69 29.74 25.28
CA GLU A 36 -8.70 28.90 24.61
C GLU A 36 -9.28 27.54 24.20
N SER A 37 -10.24 27.04 24.98
CA SER A 37 -10.97 25.79 24.68
C SER A 37 -11.86 25.89 23.45
N LYS A 38 -12.48 27.07 23.22
CA LYS A 38 -13.33 27.32 22.03
C LYS A 38 -12.49 27.48 20.76
N VAL A 39 -11.37 28.23 20.86
CA VAL A 39 -10.42 28.36 19.75
C VAL A 39 -9.86 27.00 19.36
N ARG A 40 -9.48 26.19 20.36
CA ARG A 40 -8.99 24.83 20.15
C ARG A 40 -10.07 23.94 19.50
N GLY A 41 -11.32 24.03 19.95
CA GLY A 41 -12.45 23.30 19.32
C GLY A 41 -12.67 23.69 17.86
N ILE A 42 -12.63 25.00 17.52
CA ILE A 42 -12.76 25.48 16.15
C ILE A 42 -11.59 25.04 15.28
N VAL A 43 -10.37 25.09 15.82
CA VAL A 43 -9.17 24.61 15.11
C VAL A 43 -9.23 23.10 14.89
N ASP A 44 -9.63 22.33 15.91
CA ASP A 44 -9.77 20.88 15.79
C ASP A 44 -10.88 20.50 14.79
N GLU A 45 -11.99 21.24 14.78
CA GLU A 45 -13.07 21.04 13.84
C GLU A 45 -12.67 21.44 12.41
N ALA A 46 -11.95 22.55 12.22
CA ALA A 46 -11.44 22.98 10.93
C ALA A 46 -10.35 22.03 10.40
N VAL A 47 -9.47 21.52 11.27
CA VAL A 47 -8.46 20.50 10.93
C VAL A 47 -9.11 19.17 10.57
N ALA A 48 -10.15 18.76 11.31
CA ALA A 48 -10.93 17.57 11.01
C ALA A 48 -11.71 17.71 9.70
N ALA A 49 -12.33 18.90 9.45
CA ALA A 49 -13.03 19.20 8.20
C ALA A 49 -12.06 19.29 7.01
N ALA A 50 -10.85 19.76 7.21
CA ALA A 50 -9.81 19.82 6.18
C ALA A 50 -9.22 18.43 5.85
N ARG A 51 -9.52 17.40 6.65
CA ARG A 51 -9.00 16.03 6.50
C ARG A 51 -7.49 16.00 6.24
N LEU A 52 -6.75 16.87 6.92
CA LEU A 52 -5.29 16.87 6.80
C LEU A 52 -4.73 15.57 7.36
N PRO A 53 -3.74 14.95 6.68
CA PRO A 53 -3.08 13.79 7.25
C PRO A 53 -2.42 14.19 8.56
N ARG A 54 -2.83 13.57 9.66
CA ARG A 54 -2.10 13.70 10.92
C ARG A 54 -0.78 12.97 10.75
N PRO A 55 0.36 13.62 11.02
CA PRO A 55 1.63 12.92 10.99
C PRO A 55 1.57 11.78 12.02
N VAL A 56 1.98 10.59 11.60
CA VAL A 56 2.12 9.44 12.48
C VAL A 56 3.53 9.47 13.05
N GLU A 57 3.63 9.57 14.37
CA GLU A 57 4.91 9.48 15.07
C GLU A 57 5.13 8.05 15.56
N VAL A 58 6.27 7.48 15.18
CA VAL A 58 6.70 6.16 15.61
C VAL A 58 7.89 6.31 16.55
N HIS A 59 7.68 5.99 17.82
CA HIS A 59 8.71 6.02 18.85
C HIS A 59 9.50 4.72 18.81
N MET A 60 10.78 4.83 18.50
CA MET A 60 11.68 3.68 18.43
C MET A 60 12.24 3.34 19.82
N PRO A 61 12.65 2.07 20.07
CA PRO A 61 13.21 1.65 21.37
C PRO A 61 14.50 2.41 21.76
N ASP A 62 15.23 2.96 20.80
CA ASP A 62 16.43 3.76 21.01
C ASP A 62 16.12 5.24 21.35
N GLY A 63 14.84 5.60 21.48
CA GLY A 63 14.37 6.94 21.77
C GLY A 63 14.25 7.87 20.55
N THR A 64 14.58 7.41 19.35
CA THR A 64 14.34 8.17 18.12
C THR A 64 12.86 8.23 17.79
N VAL A 65 12.41 9.33 17.19
CA VAL A 65 11.02 9.51 16.74
C VAL A 65 11.03 9.72 15.22
N ASN A 66 10.43 8.81 14.51
CA ASN A 66 10.24 8.93 13.08
C ASN A 66 8.84 9.47 12.79
N THR A 67 8.74 10.49 11.97
CA THR A 67 7.47 11.12 11.59
C THR A 67 7.13 10.78 10.16
N LEU A 68 5.94 10.22 9.94
CA LEU A 68 5.37 9.94 8.63
C LEU A 68 4.24 10.93 8.35
N SER A 69 4.42 11.78 7.34
CA SER A 69 3.44 12.81 6.96
C SER A 69 2.41 12.30 5.96
N GLU A 70 2.68 11.17 5.29
CA GLU A 70 1.78 10.57 4.33
C GLU A 70 0.60 9.90 5.02
N ARG A 71 -0.55 9.92 4.36
CA ARG A 71 -1.72 9.15 4.78
C ARG A 71 -1.43 7.67 4.68
N THR A 72 -1.73 6.95 5.74
CA THR A 72 -1.49 5.52 5.84
C THR A 72 -2.81 4.75 5.72
N HIS A 73 -2.71 3.54 5.21
CA HIS A 73 -3.82 2.60 5.20
C HIS A 73 -4.24 2.25 6.66
N ARG A 74 -5.53 2.02 6.92
CA ARG A 74 -6.06 1.67 8.26
C ARG A 74 -5.37 0.46 8.93
N GLN A 75 -4.74 -0.44 8.15
CA GLN A 75 -3.97 -1.57 8.67
C GLN A 75 -2.52 -1.23 9.03
N PHE A 76 -2.13 0.03 8.92
CA PHE A 76 -0.74 0.46 9.16
C PHE A 76 -0.28 0.18 10.59
N GLU A 77 -1.10 0.54 11.57
CA GLU A 77 -0.80 0.30 12.98
C GLU A 77 -0.66 -1.20 13.27
N GLN A 78 -1.51 -2.03 12.66
CA GLN A 78 -1.43 -3.48 12.83
C GLN A 78 -0.13 -4.07 12.28
N VAL A 79 0.36 -3.57 11.15
CA VAL A 79 1.68 -3.98 10.61
C VAL A 79 2.80 -3.61 11.59
N LEU A 80 2.78 -2.38 12.12
CA LEU A 80 3.78 -1.94 13.10
C LEU A 80 3.70 -2.73 14.40
N SER A 81 2.49 -3.03 14.90
CA SER A 81 2.29 -3.85 16.11
C SER A 81 2.92 -5.23 15.95
N LEU A 82 2.64 -5.93 14.84
CA LEU A 82 3.24 -7.24 14.59
C LEU A 82 4.77 -7.19 14.55
N ILE A 83 5.35 -6.15 13.93
CA ILE A 83 6.80 -5.96 13.92
C ILE A 83 7.32 -5.70 15.35
N GLY A 84 6.62 -4.88 16.13
CA GLY A 84 6.95 -4.59 17.53
C GLY A 84 6.84 -5.82 18.45
N GLU A 85 5.93 -6.74 18.16
CA GLU A 85 5.78 -8.03 18.82
C GLU A 85 6.87 -9.05 18.45
N GLY A 86 7.76 -8.70 17.50
CA GLY A 86 8.86 -9.55 17.06
C GLY A 86 8.53 -10.46 15.88
N HIS A 87 7.36 -10.27 15.23
CA HIS A 87 7.06 -11.03 14.02
C HIS A 87 7.95 -10.56 12.86
N SER A 88 8.84 -11.43 12.43
CA SER A 88 9.76 -11.17 11.33
C SER A 88 9.23 -11.62 9.96
N ASN A 89 8.14 -12.41 9.94
CA ASN A 89 7.42 -12.82 8.73
C ASN A 89 5.97 -12.36 8.84
N ILE A 90 5.48 -11.57 7.88
CA ILE A 90 4.10 -11.03 7.86
C ILE A 90 3.47 -11.34 6.51
N MET A 91 2.20 -11.72 6.48
CA MET A 91 1.46 -11.96 5.24
C MET A 91 0.29 -10.98 5.10
N LEU A 92 0.27 -10.24 4.01
CA LEU A 92 -0.84 -9.35 3.64
C LEU A 92 -1.70 -10.03 2.59
N VAL A 93 -2.98 -10.20 2.89
CA VAL A 93 -3.93 -10.82 1.96
C VAL A 93 -5.07 -9.86 1.65
N GLY A 94 -5.45 -9.76 0.40
CA GLY A 94 -6.57 -8.93 0.01
C GLY A 94 -6.61 -8.60 -1.47
N PRO A 95 -7.70 -7.99 -1.97
CA PRO A 95 -7.90 -7.72 -3.38
C PRO A 95 -6.76 -6.92 -4.02
N ALA A 96 -6.63 -7.02 -5.34
CA ALA A 96 -5.67 -6.22 -6.08
C ALA A 96 -5.97 -4.72 -5.94
N GLY A 97 -4.90 -3.91 -5.78
CA GLY A 97 -5.02 -2.45 -5.71
C GLY A 97 -5.57 -1.90 -4.39
N THR A 98 -5.50 -2.66 -3.29
CA THR A 98 -5.80 -2.19 -1.91
C THR A 98 -4.65 -1.42 -1.27
N GLY A 99 -3.50 -1.28 -1.93
CA GLY A 99 -2.35 -0.55 -1.38
C GLY A 99 -1.39 -1.40 -0.53
N LYS A 100 -1.41 -2.74 -0.62
CA LYS A 100 -0.50 -3.64 0.14
C LYS A 100 0.97 -3.23 0.05
N THR A 101 1.48 -3.00 -1.16
CA THR A 101 2.88 -2.60 -1.40
C THR A 101 3.19 -1.23 -0.78
N THR A 102 2.27 -0.28 -0.90
CA THR A 102 2.37 1.07 -0.30
C THR A 102 2.36 0.99 1.22
N LEU A 103 1.50 0.15 1.79
CA LEU A 103 1.41 -0.09 3.23
C LEU A 103 2.75 -0.56 3.81
N VAL A 104 3.39 -1.55 3.16
CA VAL A 104 4.71 -2.05 3.59
C VAL A 104 5.80 -1.00 3.45
N LYS A 105 5.78 -0.22 2.36
CA LYS A 105 6.71 0.89 2.14
C LYS A 105 6.58 1.96 3.24
N HIS A 106 5.35 2.30 3.63
CA HIS A 106 5.10 3.24 4.72
C HIS A 106 5.58 2.70 6.06
N ALA A 107 5.35 1.40 6.34
CA ALA A 107 5.86 0.76 7.55
C ALA A 107 7.40 0.78 7.61
N ALA A 108 8.08 0.45 6.51
CA ALA A 108 9.53 0.54 6.43
C ALA A 108 10.06 1.96 6.67
N LYS A 109 9.40 2.96 6.05
CA LYS A 109 9.75 4.39 6.23
C LYS A 109 9.56 4.84 7.67
N ALA A 110 8.45 4.46 8.30
CA ALA A 110 8.14 4.79 9.69
C ALA A 110 9.14 4.17 10.68
N LEU A 111 9.67 2.98 10.35
CA LEU A 111 10.70 2.31 11.13
C LEU A 111 12.12 2.80 10.81
N GLY A 112 12.29 3.73 9.86
CA GLY A 112 13.62 4.16 9.40
C GLY A 112 14.43 3.05 8.73
N ARG A 113 13.76 1.99 8.21
CA ARG A 113 14.39 0.81 7.62
C ARG A 113 14.43 0.87 6.10
N SER A 114 15.47 0.28 5.51
CA SER A 114 15.55 0.08 4.06
C SER A 114 14.39 -0.76 3.56
N PHE A 115 13.87 -0.43 2.36
CA PHE A 115 12.78 -1.15 1.72
C PHE A 115 13.17 -1.61 0.32
N ALA A 116 12.86 -2.87 0.01
CA ALA A 116 12.90 -3.39 -1.35
C ALA A 116 11.77 -4.40 -1.56
N PHE A 117 11.44 -4.68 -2.82
CA PHE A 117 10.41 -5.65 -3.15
C PHE A 117 10.71 -6.35 -4.48
N ILE A 118 10.04 -7.47 -4.69
CA ILE A 118 9.95 -8.17 -5.97
C ILE A 118 8.51 -8.65 -6.16
N SER A 119 7.95 -8.44 -7.36
CA SER A 119 6.67 -9.04 -7.74
C SER A 119 6.93 -10.42 -8.34
N LEU A 120 6.38 -11.44 -7.72
CA LEU A 120 6.55 -12.82 -8.13
C LEU A 120 5.60 -13.17 -9.28
N SER A 121 6.10 -13.98 -10.18
CA SER A 121 5.34 -14.53 -11.32
C SER A 121 5.97 -15.85 -11.74
N ALA A 122 5.35 -16.58 -12.65
CA ALA A 122 5.90 -17.81 -13.20
C ALA A 122 7.27 -17.63 -13.91
N GLY A 123 7.62 -16.39 -14.31
CA GLY A 123 8.91 -16.09 -14.94
C GLY A 123 10.03 -15.70 -13.95
N VAL A 124 9.73 -15.54 -12.66
CA VAL A 124 10.73 -15.26 -11.65
C VAL A 124 11.46 -16.54 -11.27
N THR A 125 12.79 -16.47 -11.24
CA THR A 125 13.65 -17.60 -10.90
C THR A 125 14.46 -17.30 -9.64
N GLU A 126 15.11 -18.31 -9.08
CA GLU A 126 15.97 -18.18 -7.90
C GLU A 126 17.06 -17.10 -8.07
N THR A 127 17.60 -16.95 -9.27
CA THR A 127 18.63 -15.94 -9.55
C THR A 127 18.14 -14.50 -9.37
N HIS A 128 16.85 -14.25 -9.55
CA HIS A 128 16.25 -12.94 -9.28
C HIS A 128 16.14 -12.66 -7.78
N ILE A 129 15.99 -13.71 -6.97
CA ILE A 129 15.81 -13.62 -5.52
C ILE A 129 17.15 -13.65 -4.79
N PHE A 130 18.03 -14.60 -5.15
CA PHE A 130 19.27 -14.87 -4.41
C PHE A 130 20.50 -14.22 -5.01
N GLY A 131 20.39 -13.54 -6.16
CA GLY A 131 21.51 -12.92 -6.87
C GLY A 131 22.00 -13.79 -8.03
N ARG A 132 23.01 -13.32 -8.73
CA ARG A 132 23.51 -13.96 -9.95
C ARG A 132 25.01 -13.80 -10.13
N MET A 133 25.63 -14.76 -10.81
CA MET A 133 27.00 -14.63 -11.29
C MET A 133 27.02 -13.84 -12.58
N LEU A 134 27.90 -12.83 -12.68
CA LEU A 134 28.14 -12.06 -13.90
C LEU A 134 29.60 -12.17 -14.35
N PRO A 135 29.87 -12.31 -15.64
CA PRO A 135 31.22 -12.30 -16.17
C PRO A 135 31.84 -10.89 -16.02
N GLN A 136 33.10 -10.85 -15.64
CA GLN A 136 33.91 -9.64 -15.54
C GLN A 136 34.81 -9.49 -16.78
N SER A 137 35.31 -8.27 -17.00
CA SER A 137 36.19 -7.97 -18.13
C SER A 137 37.53 -8.72 -18.12
N ASP A 138 37.94 -9.21 -16.96
CA ASP A 138 39.17 -10.03 -16.78
C ASP A 138 38.94 -11.53 -17.00
N GLY A 139 37.72 -11.93 -17.39
CA GLY A 139 37.35 -13.34 -17.62
C GLY A 139 36.94 -14.09 -16.34
N THR A 140 36.94 -13.45 -15.17
CA THR A 140 36.40 -14.01 -13.94
C THR A 140 34.91 -13.85 -13.83
N TRP A 141 34.28 -14.53 -12.86
CA TRP A 141 32.88 -14.38 -12.54
C TRP A 141 32.73 -13.75 -11.16
N ALA A 142 31.89 -12.70 -11.07
CA ALA A 142 31.57 -12.08 -9.79
C ALA A 142 30.11 -12.30 -9.44
N TYR A 143 29.87 -12.59 -8.16
CA TYR A 143 28.52 -12.66 -7.63
C TYR A 143 27.96 -11.25 -7.44
N VAL A 144 26.75 -11.03 -7.96
CA VAL A 144 25.99 -9.80 -7.77
C VAL A 144 24.81 -10.09 -6.85
N GLU A 145 24.86 -9.51 -5.68
CA GLU A 145 23.87 -9.67 -4.64
C GLU A 145 22.51 -9.07 -5.04
N SER A 146 21.43 -9.78 -4.74
CA SER A 146 20.07 -9.26 -4.94
C SER A 146 19.66 -8.28 -3.83
N PRO A 147 18.62 -7.45 -4.06
CA PRO A 147 18.03 -6.63 -3.00
C PRO A 147 17.49 -7.44 -1.81
N PHE A 148 17.00 -8.67 -2.05
CA PHE A 148 16.57 -9.57 -0.98
C PHE A 148 17.72 -9.98 -0.07
N ILE A 149 18.80 -10.49 -0.64
CA ILE A 149 19.99 -10.91 0.13
C ILE A 149 20.56 -9.73 0.92
N ARG A 150 20.61 -8.55 0.31
CA ARG A 150 21.08 -7.33 1.00
C ARG A 150 20.26 -7.01 2.24
N ILE A 151 18.93 -7.06 2.15
CA ILE A 151 18.04 -6.81 3.29
C ILE A 151 18.13 -7.96 4.30
N TYR A 152 18.21 -9.20 3.84
CA TYR A 152 18.31 -10.35 4.71
C TYR A 152 19.58 -10.28 5.61
N ARG A 153 20.69 -9.84 5.04
CA ARG A 153 22.00 -9.69 5.72
C ARG A 153 22.09 -8.45 6.60
N ASN A 154 21.59 -7.31 6.13
CA ASN A 154 21.87 -5.99 6.74
C ASN A 154 20.67 -5.41 7.50
N GLY A 155 19.52 -6.07 7.49
CA GLY A 155 18.27 -5.54 8.02
C GLY A 155 17.48 -4.70 7.01
N GLY A 156 16.22 -4.48 7.33
CA GLY A 156 15.26 -3.76 6.49
C GLY A 156 13.96 -4.53 6.31
N VAL A 157 13.10 -4.04 5.43
CA VAL A 157 11.84 -4.67 5.09
C VAL A 157 11.87 -5.12 3.64
N PHE A 158 11.68 -6.40 3.40
CA PHE A 158 11.57 -6.96 2.06
C PHE A 158 10.16 -7.47 1.78
N LEU A 159 9.59 -7.10 0.64
CA LEU A 159 8.28 -7.54 0.22
C LEU A 159 8.38 -8.49 -0.98
N PHE A 160 7.90 -9.72 -0.78
CA PHE A 160 7.52 -10.61 -1.86
C PHE A 160 6.06 -10.31 -2.24
N ASP A 161 5.85 -9.59 -3.34
CA ASP A 161 4.51 -9.27 -3.83
C ASP A 161 4.02 -10.39 -4.75
N GLU A 162 2.70 -10.63 -4.75
CA GLU A 162 2.04 -11.64 -5.56
C GLU A 162 2.56 -13.08 -5.34
N VAL A 163 2.83 -13.45 -4.07
CA VAL A 163 3.39 -14.80 -3.74
C VAL A 163 2.51 -15.95 -4.23
N ASP A 164 1.22 -15.72 -4.38
CA ASP A 164 0.25 -16.69 -4.94
C ASP A 164 0.33 -16.82 -6.48
N ALA A 165 1.20 -16.04 -7.16
CA ALA A 165 1.50 -16.19 -8.59
C ALA A 165 2.88 -16.84 -8.85
N ALA A 166 3.65 -17.12 -7.79
CA ALA A 166 4.99 -17.68 -7.90
C ALA A 166 4.99 -19.13 -8.37
N ASP A 167 6.08 -19.53 -9.01
CA ASP A 167 6.38 -20.95 -9.23
C ASP A 167 6.64 -21.68 -7.90
N GLY A 168 6.18 -22.94 -7.80
CA GLY A 168 6.32 -23.74 -6.58
C GLY A 168 7.78 -23.94 -6.12
N ASN A 169 8.72 -24.09 -7.06
CA ASN A 169 10.15 -24.27 -6.73
C ASN A 169 10.72 -22.99 -6.07
N VAL A 170 10.34 -21.84 -6.62
CA VAL A 170 10.74 -20.53 -6.05
C VAL A 170 10.18 -20.37 -4.63
N MET A 171 8.93 -20.82 -4.40
CA MET A 171 8.34 -20.78 -3.07
C MET A 171 9.05 -21.69 -2.06
N VAL A 172 9.53 -22.87 -2.48
CA VAL A 172 10.34 -23.75 -1.61
C VAL A 172 11.62 -23.06 -1.17
N SER A 173 12.32 -22.39 -2.08
CA SER A 173 13.56 -21.67 -1.78
C SER A 173 13.31 -20.47 -0.86
N ILE A 174 12.20 -19.73 -1.05
CA ILE A 174 11.78 -18.65 -0.15
C ILE A 174 11.45 -19.21 1.25
N ASN A 175 10.75 -20.36 1.33
CA ASN A 175 10.41 -20.99 2.59
C ASN A 175 11.63 -21.34 3.44
N ALA A 176 12.73 -21.78 2.80
CA ALA A 176 13.99 -22.03 3.50
C ALA A 176 14.53 -20.75 4.19
N ALA A 177 14.45 -19.61 3.52
CA ALA A 177 14.85 -18.31 4.08
C ALA A 177 13.92 -17.84 5.22
N LEU A 178 12.60 -18.16 5.15
CA LEU A 178 11.63 -17.80 6.18
C LEU A 178 11.77 -18.65 7.46
N ALA A 179 12.23 -19.90 7.34
CA ALA A 179 12.10 -20.90 8.39
C ALA A 179 13.07 -20.74 9.54
N ASN A 180 14.37 -20.64 9.24
CA ASN A 180 15.43 -20.95 10.21
C ASN A 180 16.30 -19.75 10.59
N GLY A 181 16.03 -18.57 10.05
CA GLY A 181 16.90 -17.41 10.26
C GLY A 181 18.29 -17.54 9.62
N VAL A 182 18.51 -18.62 8.85
CA VAL A 182 19.77 -18.88 8.14
C VAL A 182 19.42 -19.32 6.72
N LEU A 183 20.12 -18.75 5.76
CA LEU A 183 19.97 -19.05 4.33
C LEU A 183 21.29 -19.55 3.76
N CYS A 184 21.28 -20.73 3.13
CA CYS A 184 22.35 -21.13 2.24
C CYS A 184 22.02 -20.62 0.84
N ASN A 185 22.79 -19.66 0.33
CA ASN A 185 22.55 -19.07 -0.97
C ASN A 185 22.85 -20.09 -2.09
N PRO A 186 21.85 -20.50 -2.89
CA PRO A 186 22.04 -21.54 -3.90
C PRO A 186 22.94 -21.11 -5.06
N VAL A 187 23.23 -19.80 -5.21
CA VAL A 187 24.02 -19.25 -6.33
C VAL A 187 25.54 -19.33 -6.05
N ASN A 188 25.95 -19.02 -4.82
CA ASN A 188 27.38 -18.95 -4.44
C ASN A 188 27.75 -19.84 -3.25
N GLY A 189 26.80 -20.57 -2.66
CA GLY A 189 27.02 -21.46 -1.53
C GLY A 189 27.26 -20.76 -0.19
N GLU A 190 27.13 -19.44 -0.13
CA GLU A 190 27.34 -18.67 1.09
C GLU A 190 26.22 -18.93 2.11
N VAL A 191 26.60 -19.11 3.38
CA VAL A 191 25.64 -19.17 4.49
C VAL A 191 25.46 -17.78 5.08
N ILE A 192 24.24 -17.30 5.08
CA ILE A 192 23.87 -15.94 5.49
C ILE A 192 22.92 -16.03 6.67
N GLU A 193 23.27 -15.42 7.78
CA GLU A 193 22.36 -15.26 8.92
C GLU A 193 21.41 -14.08 8.68
N ARG A 194 20.17 -14.27 9.09
CA ARG A 194 19.15 -13.23 9.00
C ARG A 194 19.41 -12.17 10.06
N HIS A 195 19.53 -10.91 9.62
CA HIS A 195 19.66 -9.78 10.53
C HIS A 195 18.40 -9.67 11.43
N ALA A 196 18.59 -9.29 12.70
CA ALA A 196 17.51 -9.16 13.67
C ALA A 196 16.41 -8.16 13.21
N ASP A 197 16.81 -7.10 12.51
CA ASP A 197 15.89 -6.10 11.95
C ASP A 197 15.33 -6.45 10.56
N CYS A 198 15.59 -7.65 10.05
CA CYS A 198 15.06 -8.08 8.76
C CYS A 198 13.62 -8.56 8.91
N VAL A 199 12.68 -7.83 8.31
CA VAL A 199 11.26 -8.21 8.22
C VAL A 199 10.96 -8.62 6.78
N ILE A 200 10.38 -9.81 6.61
CA ILE A 200 9.93 -10.32 5.32
C ILE A 200 8.41 -10.26 5.28
N VAL A 201 7.88 -9.56 4.29
CA VAL A 201 6.45 -9.45 4.06
C VAL A 201 6.11 -10.21 2.78
N ALA A 202 5.08 -11.05 2.83
CA ALA A 202 4.49 -11.69 1.68
C ALA A 202 3.14 -11.02 1.38
N ALA A 203 2.86 -10.66 0.12
CA ALA A 203 1.55 -10.16 -0.27
C ALA A 203 0.90 -11.09 -1.29
N ALA A 204 -0.38 -11.38 -1.09
CA ALA A 204 -1.18 -12.24 -1.95
C ALA A 204 -2.56 -11.62 -2.22
N ASN A 205 -3.14 -11.97 -3.35
CA ASN A 205 -4.52 -11.59 -3.67
C ASN A 205 -5.53 -12.64 -3.19
N THR A 206 -5.07 -13.85 -2.90
CA THR A 206 -5.86 -14.96 -2.37
C THR A 206 -5.27 -15.44 -1.03
N TYR A 207 -6.06 -16.20 -0.27
CA TYR A 207 -5.58 -16.80 1.00
C TYR A 207 -4.66 -18.01 0.80
N GLY A 208 -4.05 -18.16 -0.37
CA GLY A 208 -3.21 -19.31 -0.71
C GLY A 208 -3.99 -20.61 -0.99
N ARG A 209 -5.27 -20.51 -1.28
CA ARG A 209 -6.13 -21.68 -1.62
C ARG A 209 -6.18 -21.96 -3.13
N GLY A 210 -5.39 -21.24 -3.91
CA GLY A 210 -5.41 -21.29 -5.37
C GLY A 210 -6.28 -20.20 -5.98
N GLY A 211 -6.44 -20.26 -7.31
CA GLY A 211 -7.23 -19.28 -8.06
C GLY A 211 -8.71 -19.33 -7.70
N ASP A 212 -9.35 -18.20 -7.83
CA ASP A 212 -10.81 -18.04 -7.75
C ASP A 212 -11.38 -17.47 -9.05
N MET A 213 -12.64 -17.06 -9.03
CA MET A 213 -13.31 -16.51 -10.21
C MET A 213 -12.63 -15.23 -10.76
N VAL A 214 -12.04 -14.42 -9.90
CA VAL A 214 -11.39 -13.15 -10.26
C VAL A 214 -9.90 -13.35 -10.54
N TYR A 215 -9.24 -14.20 -9.75
CA TYR A 215 -7.80 -14.45 -9.76
C TYR A 215 -7.48 -15.85 -10.28
N VAL A 216 -7.79 -16.12 -11.55
CA VAL A 216 -7.70 -17.45 -12.19
C VAL A 216 -6.27 -18.00 -12.22
N GLY A 217 -5.27 -17.16 -12.36
CA GLY A 217 -3.85 -17.56 -12.50
C GLY A 217 -3.09 -17.65 -11.16
N ARG A 218 -3.77 -17.93 -10.04
CA ARG A 218 -3.13 -18.05 -8.74
C ARG A 218 -2.93 -19.50 -8.31
N ASN A 219 -1.75 -19.77 -7.74
CA ASN A 219 -1.38 -21.09 -7.25
C ASN A 219 -1.81 -21.27 -5.79
N ALA A 220 -2.08 -22.49 -5.40
CA ALA A 220 -2.23 -22.83 -4.00
C ALA A 220 -0.85 -22.81 -3.32
N LEU A 221 -0.77 -22.16 -2.17
CA LEU A 221 0.41 -22.21 -1.30
C LEU A 221 0.29 -23.46 -0.42
N ASP A 222 1.43 -24.13 -0.20
CA ASP A 222 1.42 -25.29 0.67
C ASP A 222 1.25 -24.92 2.16
N GLY A 223 0.85 -25.90 2.98
CA GLY A 223 0.60 -25.69 4.40
C GLY A 223 1.83 -25.22 5.17
N ALA A 224 3.03 -25.66 4.80
CA ALA A 224 4.28 -25.25 5.44
C ALA A 224 4.58 -23.75 5.17
N THR A 225 4.30 -23.27 3.96
CA THR A 225 4.38 -21.84 3.63
C THR A 225 3.41 -21.02 4.49
N LEU A 226 2.16 -21.47 4.57
CA LEU A 226 1.11 -20.76 5.30
C LEU A 226 1.35 -20.74 6.82
N ASP A 227 2.01 -21.77 7.35
CA ASP A 227 2.37 -21.90 8.77
C ASP A 227 3.41 -20.85 9.19
N ARG A 228 4.29 -20.41 8.29
CA ARG A 228 5.28 -19.34 8.55
C ARG A 228 4.64 -18.00 8.92
N PHE A 229 3.33 -17.85 8.66
CA PHE A 229 2.56 -16.62 8.89
C PHE A 229 1.35 -16.87 9.80
N VAL A 230 1.34 -17.92 10.62
CA VAL A 230 0.14 -18.39 11.33
C VAL A 230 -0.54 -17.32 12.19
N LEU A 231 0.22 -16.46 12.87
CA LEU A 231 -0.29 -15.37 13.72
C LEU A 231 -0.04 -13.97 13.14
N SER A 232 0.57 -13.88 11.95
CA SER A 232 1.00 -12.61 11.35
C SER A 232 0.36 -12.36 9.98
N LYS A 233 -0.90 -12.84 9.79
CA LYS A 233 -1.70 -12.57 8.58
C LYS A 233 -2.60 -11.37 8.82
N ILE A 234 -2.57 -10.43 7.86
CA ILE A 234 -3.41 -9.23 7.87
C ILE A 234 -4.28 -9.24 6.61
N ASN A 235 -5.58 -9.04 6.80
CA ASN A 235 -6.51 -8.84 5.70
C ASN A 235 -6.52 -7.35 5.30
N VAL A 236 -6.09 -7.04 4.08
CA VAL A 236 -5.99 -5.67 3.55
C VAL A 236 -7.11 -5.45 2.55
N GLY A 237 -8.26 -4.97 3.03
CA GLY A 237 -9.40 -4.55 2.19
C GLY A 237 -9.22 -3.14 1.62
N TYR A 238 -10.20 -2.67 0.86
CA TYR A 238 -10.24 -1.27 0.44
C TYR A 238 -10.46 -0.37 1.66
N ASP A 239 -9.71 0.72 1.71
CA ASP A 239 -9.80 1.74 2.76
C ASP A 239 -10.56 2.95 2.23
N THR A 240 -11.87 2.97 2.51
CA THR A 240 -12.78 4.01 2.00
C THR A 240 -12.48 5.39 2.57
N ASP A 241 -11.93 5.45 3.80
CA ASP A 241 -11.55 6.72 4.42
C ASP A 241 -10.31 7.30 3.74
N LEU A 242 -9.30 6.45 3.49
CA LEU A 242 -8.12 6.84 2.72
C LEU A 242 -8.50 7.28 1.30
N GLU A 243 -9.45 6.60 0.65
CA GLU A 243 -9.93 6.96 -0.68
C GLU A 243 -10.70 8.29 -0.68
N ALA A 244 -11.55 8.51 0.32
CA ALA A 244 -12.23 9.79 0.51
C ALA A 244 -11.23 10.92 0.73
N ASP A 245 -10.20 10.65 1.50
CA ASP A 245 -9.13 11.60 1.73
C ASP A 245 -8.34 11.94 0.45
N MET A 246 -8.00 10.94 -0.37
CA MET A 246 -7.37 11.18 -1.68
C MET A 246 -8.24 12.06 -2.58
N ALA A 247 -9.56 11.93 -2.47
CA ALA A 247 -10.52 12.61 -3.30
C ALA A 247 -10.81 14.06 -2.84
N THR A 248 -10.37 14.49 -1.64
CA THR A 248 -10.57 15.85 -1.14
C THR A 248 -10.00 16.93 -2.06
N ALA A 249 -8.91 16.62 -2.77
CA ALA A 249 -8.25 17.52 -3.71
C ALA A 249 -9.17 18.07 -4.82
N VAL A 250 -10.27 17.36 -5.13
CA VAL A 250 -11.23 17.74 -6.18
C VAL A 250 -12.63 18.04 -5.62
N GLY A 251 -12.75 18.25 -4.32
CA GLY A 251 -13.95 18.70 -3.63
C GLY A 251 -15.16 17.75 -3.82
N SER A 252 -16.34 18.31 -4.05
CA SER A 252 -17.58 17.53 -4.19
C SER A 252 -17.56 16.50 -5.32
N LYS A 253 -16.79 16.74 -6.39
CA LYS A 253 -16.60 15.76 -7.47
C LYS A 253 -15.85 14.53 -7.00
N GLY A 254 -14.90 14.70 -6.07
CA GLY A 254 -14.17 13.61 -5.45
C GLY A 254 -15.06 12.72 -4.60
N GLN A 255 -15.91 13.32 -3.78
CA GLN A 255 -16.88 12.57 -2.99
C GLN A 255 -17.81 11.76 -3.90
N ALA A 256 -18.34 12.36 -4.96
CA ALA A 256 -19.18 11.67 -5.93
C ALA A 256 -18.48 10.49 -6.62
N LEU A 257 -17.16 10.63 -6.90
CA LEU A 257 -16.34 9.55 -7.44
C LEU A 257 -16.22 8.38 -6.44
N VAL A 258 -15.89 8.66 -5.18
CA VAL A 258 -15.73 7.63 -4.13
C VAL A 258 -17.06 6.92 -3.87
N ASP A 259 -18.14 7.64 -3.76
CA ASP A 259 -19.49 7.08 -3.58
C ASP A 259 -19.89 6.18 -4.75
N TRP A 260 -19.56 6.59 -5.98
CA TRP A 260 -19.80 5.77 -7.16
C TRP A 260 -18.95 4.49 -7.14
N VAL A 261 -17.65 4.58 -6.84
CA VAL A 261 -16.75 3.42 -6.78
C VAL A 261 -17.20 2.42 -5.71
N ASN A 262 -17.64 2.88 -4.54
CA ASN A 262 -18.14 2.00 -3.49
C ASN A 262 -19.41 1.27 -3.92
N ARG A 263 -20.40 2.00 -4.47
CA ARG A 263 -21.60 1.35 -5.03
C ARG A 263 -21.29 0.36 -6.15
N LEU A 264 -20.29 0.68 -6.97
CA LEU A 264 -19.85 -0.22 -8.05
C LEU A 264 -19.24 -1.51 -7.50
N ARG A 265 -18.43 -1.43 -6.43
CA ARG A 265 -17.86 -2.61 -5.74
C ARG A 265 -18.96 -3.53 -5.21
N ASP A 266 -19.96 -2.96 -4.55
CA ASP A 266 -21.09 -3.73 -4.02
C ASP A 266 -21.80 -4.46 -5.14
N ARG A 267 -22.12 -3.76 -6.24
CA ARG A 267 -22.79 -4.36 -7.41
C ARG A 267 -21.95 -5.41 -8.12
N ILE A 268 -20.63 -5.21 -8.24
CA ILE A 268 -19.70 -6.22 -8.77
C ILE A 268 -19.76 -7.50 -7.90
N ALA A 269 -19.74 -7.34 -6.59
CA ALA A 269 -19.78 -8.44 -5.63
C ALA A 269 -21.14 -9.17 -5.68
N ASP A 270 -22.25 -8.45 -5.61
CA ASP A 270 -23.61 -8.98 -5.62
C ASP A 270 -23.89 -9.80 -6.91
N ASN A 271 -23.41 -9.29 -8.04
CA ASN A 271 -23.59 -9.93 -9.34
C ASN A 271 -22.43 -10.92 -9.69
N ARG A 272 -21.49 -11.14 -8.79
CA ARG A 272 -20.33 -12.04 -8.97
C ARG A 272 -19.58 -11.78 -10.29
N LEU A 273 -19.39 -10.51 -10.65
CA LEU A 273 -18.71 -10.15 -11.88
C LEU A 273 -17.19 -10.34 -11.73
N ARG A 274 -16.52 -10.74 -12.81
CA ARG A 274 -15.06 -10.85 -12.88
C ARG A 274 -14.40 -9.50 -13.15
N ARG A 275 -14.77 -8.49 -12.36
CA ARG A 275 -14.31 -7.10 -12.52
C ARG A 275 -13.76 -6.59 -11.20
N ILE A 276 -12.84 -5.64 -11.27
CA ILE A 276 -12.19 -5.05 -10.10
C ILE A 276 -12.31 -3.53 -10.18
N ALA A 277 -12.92 -2.93 -9.16
CA ALA A 277 -12.93 -1.49 -8.94
C ALA A 277 -12.00 -1.16 -7.76
N SER A 278 -10.69 -1.08 -8.01
CA SER A 278 -9.68 -0.92 -6.96
C SER A 278 -9.48 0.55 -6.57
N THR A 279 -8.71 0.80 -5.50
CA THR A 279 -8.26 2.16 -5.09
C THR A 279 -7.54 2.89 -6.24
N ARG A 280 -6.90 2.16 -7.18
CA ARG A 280 -6.32 2.77 -8.39
C ARG A 280 -7.36 3.48 -9.24
N LEU A 281 -8.62 3.00 -9.27
CA LEU A 281 -9.71 3.70 -9.98
C LEU A 281 -9.99 5.05 -9.33
N VAL A 282 -10.03 5.12 -8.01
CA VAL A 282 -10.18 6.40 -7.28
C VAL A 282 -9.00 7.31 -7.57
N GLU A 283 -7.77 6.82 -7.45
CA GLU A 283 -6.55 7.59 -7.72
C GLU A 283 -6.51 8.16 -9.15
N GLN A 284 -6.80 7.33 -10.16
CA GLN A 284 -6.83 7.77 -11.55
C GLN A 284 -8.02 8.68 -11.83
N GLY A 285 -9.16 8.44 -11.20
CA GLY A 285 -10.34 9.29 -11.28
C GLY A 285 -10.07 10.69 -10.72
N VAL A 286 -9.43 10.78 -9.55
CA VAL A 286 -9.02 12.07 -8.97
C VAL A 286 -8.08 12.82 -9.92
N LYS A 287 -7.08 12.16 -10.50
CA LYS A 287 -6.19 12.77 -11.51
C LYS A 287 -6.96 13.29 -12.73
N ALA A 288 -7.95 12.53 -13.22
CA ALA A 288 -8.77 12.93 -14.36
C ALA A 288 -9.64 14.15 -14.03
N LEU A 289 -10.30 14.14 -12.86
CA LEU A 289 -11.12 15.25 -12.37
C LEU A 289 -10.29 16.52 -12.14
N SER A 290 -9.07 16.41 -11.60
CA SER A 290 -8.14 17.52 -11.44
C SER A 290 -7.70 18.11 -12.78
N ALA A 291 -7.63 17.29 -13.83
CA ALA A 291 -7.34 17.70 -15.19
C ALA A 291 -8.58 18.28 -15.94
N GLY A 292 -9.69 18.55 -15.23
CA GLY A 292 -10.89 19.14 -15.78
C GLY A 292 -11.86 18.17 -16.49
N ARG A 293 -11.65 16.85 -16.35
CA ARG A 293 -12.59 15.85 -16.85
C ARG A 293 -13.83 15.77 -15.97
N THR A 294 -14.90 15.22 -16.51
CA THR A 294 -16.13 14.96 -15.77
C THR A 294 -16.13 13.56 -15.15
N LEU A 295 -17.03 13.31 -14.20
CA LEU A 295 -17.22 11.96 -13.65
C LEU A 295 -17.72 10.99 -14.74
N GLU A 296 -18.54 11.47 -15.67
CA GLU A 296 -19.02 10.67 -16.80
C GLU A 296 -17.89 10.27 -17.76
N ASP A 297 -16.88 11.14 -17.95
CA ASP A 297 -15.67 10.76 -18.70
C ASP A 297 -14.91 9.62 -18.01
N VAL A 298 -14.82 9.65 -16.66
CA VAL A 298 -14.16 8.61 -15.87
C VAL A 298 -14.92 7.29 -15.99
N LYS A 299 -16.24 7.32 -15.84
CA LYS A 299 -17.12 6.16 -15.98
C LYS A 299 -17.03 5.55 -17.39
N SER A 300 -17.18 6.38 -18.41
CA SER A 300 -17.10 5.94 -19.80
C SER A 300 -15.80 5.21 -20.10
N ARG A 301 -14.65 5.71 -19.60
CA ARG A 301 -13.36 5.06 -19.76
C ARG A 301 -13.25 3.77 -18.98
N PHE A 302 -13.77 3.73 -17.76
CA PHE A 302 -13.75 2.51 -16.94
C PHE A 302 -14.59 1.39 -17.55
N PHE A 303 -15.73 1.72 -18.14
CA PHE A 303 -16.64 0.75 -18.76
C PHE A 303 -16.33 0.44 -20.23
N GLN A 304 -15.21 0.91 -20.77
CA GLN A 304 -14.91 0.78 -22.20
C GLN A 304 -14.84 -0.69 -22.68
N ASP A 305 -14.36 -1.59 -21.84
CA ASP A 305 -14.20 -3.03 -22.13
C ASP A 305 -15.30 -3.92 -21.51
N TRP A 306 -16.37 -3.30 -20.95
CA TRP A 306 -17.48 -4.02 -20.35
C TRP A 306 -18.56 -4.34 -21.38
N SER A 307 -19.13 -5.54 -21.31
CA SER A 307 -20.29 -5.90 -22.11
C SER A 307 -21.55 -5.13 -21.67
N ALA A 308 -22.55 -5.06 -22.54
CA ALA A 308 -23.83 -4.42 -22.21
C ALA A 308 -24.53 -5.11 -21.01
N ASP A 309 -24.44 -6.44 -20.91
CA ASP A 309 -24.96 -7.23 -19.78
C ASP A 309 -24.28 -6.87 -18.46
N GLU A 310 -22.93 -6.77 -18.46
CA GLU A 310 -22.18 -6.38 -17.25
C GLU A 310 -22.54 -4.94 -16.81
N LYS A 311 -22.65 -4.01 -17.76
CA LYS A 311 -23.05 -2.62 -17.47
C LYS A 311 -24.46 -2.56 -16.86
N SER A 312 -25.39 -3.28 -17.45
CA SER A 312 -26.78 -3.34 -16.94
C SER A 312 -26.81 -3.90 -15.51
N LYS A 313 -26.05 -4.95 -15.21
CA LYS A 313 -25.96 -5.57 -13.86
C LYS A 313 -25.44 -4.60 -12.80
N VAL A 314 -24.59 -3.65 -13.15
CA VAL A 314 -24.13 -2.61 -12.22
C VAL A 314 -24.94 -1.31 -12.30
N GLY A 315 -26.02 -1.31 -13.08
CA GLY A 315 -26.94 -0.17 -13.20
C GLY A 315 -26.35 1.02 -13.94
N GLU A 316 -25.44 0.77 -14.87
CA GLU A 316 -24.95 1.74 -15.84
C GLU A 316 -25.54 1.36 -17.20
N GLU A 317 -26.38 2.20 -17.75
CA GLU A 317 -26.94 2.01 -19.09
C GLU A 317 -25.89 2.31 -20.16
N ALA A 318 -26.02 1.66 -21.33
CA ALA A 318 -25.08 1.73 -22.44
C ALA A 318 -25.11 3.10 -23.15
#